data_a9905e8032f2065d6401d4f3ac768b66
#
_entry.id   a9905e8032f2065d6401d4f3ac768b66
#
_cell.length_a   1.000
_cell.length_b   1.000
_cell.length_c   1.000
_cell.angle_alpha   90.00
_cell.angle_beta   90.00
_cell.angle_gamma   90.00
#
_symmetry.space_group_name_H-M   'P 1'
#
loop_
_entity.id
_entity.type
_entity.pdbx_description
1 polymer ?
#
loop_
_entity_poly.entity_id
_entity_poly.type
_entity_poly.pdbx_seq_one_letter_code
_entity_poly.pdbx_strand_id
1 'polypeptide(L)'
;MSVGKTLTALLGAVIALVAAGLIAGGAGLLWAYGTQRTADGYFTSSDVELSTDGYALVSGEIDLGSRPSDWFPTGQLATIRLNVESTEEESVFVGIGPAHEVDAFLADAAISEVTRLGPNAGEVAYREVEGDASPAQPSRQTFWAVSAEGPGSQTITWEAEQGEWTVVIMNSDATAGLAVEASAAASTELLVPIGGGLFVVGLFIAAISALLLVVVLRRPAEPATPRMAAAGGFGPYPVRLEADLDSGLSRWLWLVKWFLAIPHFIILGVLWIALALLTLI
;
A
#
# COMPACT_ATOMS: atom_id res chain seq x y z
N MET A 1 -31.37 -29.19 6.49
CA MET A 1 -30.55 -28.22 7.27
C MET A 1 -31.39 -26.98 7.46
N SER A 2 -31.49 -26.43 8.69
CA SER A 2 -32.26 -25.19 8.89
C SER A 2 -31.55 -24.03 8.20
N VAL A 3 -32.30 -23.13 7.58
CA VAL A 3 -31.79 -21.94 6.86
C VAL A 3 -30.75 -21.19 7.69
N GLY A 4 -30.97 -21.12 9.03
CA GLY A 4 -29.99 -20.49 9.94
C GLY A 4 -28.63 -21.17 10.00
N LYS A 5 -28.55 -22.50 9.93
CA LYS A 5 -27.26 -23.23 9.92
C LYS A 5 -26.46 -22.98 8.63
N THR A 6 -27.17 -22.94 7.50
CA THR A 6 -26.55 -22.66 6.19
C THR A 6 -26.03 -21.24 6.14
N LEU A 7 -26.78 -20.26 6.65
CA LEU A 7 -26.36 -18.87 6.67
C LEU A 7 -25.13 -18.64 7.56
N THR A 8 -25.10 -19.26 8.74
CA THR A 8 -23.95 -19.14 9.67
C THR A 8 -22.71 -19.85 9.12
N ALA A 9 -22.88 -20.97 8.42
CA ALA A 9 -21.76 -21.66 7.78
C ALA A 9 -21.17 -20.83 6.61
N LEU A 10 -22.04 -20.21 5.80
CA LEU A 10 -21.62 -19.30 4.73
C LEU A 10 -20.88 -18.07 5.29
N LEU A 11 -21.42 -17.47 6.34
CA LEU A 11 -20.74 -16.34 7.01
C LEU A 11 -19.37 -16.75 7.55
N GLY A 12 -19.28 -17.90 8.23
CA GLY A 12 -18.01 -18.44 8.70
C GLY A 12 -17.01 -18.67 7.57
N ALA A 13 -17.47 -19.18 6.42
CA ALA A 13 -16.62 -19.38 5.25
C ALA A 13 -16.07 -18.05 4.67
N VAL A 14 -16.91 -17.01 4.60
CA VAL A 14 -16.48 -15.68 4.13
C VAL A 14 -15.45 -15.09 5.09
N ILE A 15 -15.69 -15.15 6.40
CA ILE A 15 -14.73 -14.69 7.42
C ILE A 15 -13.42 -15.46 7.32
N ALA A 16 -13.45 -16.77 7.08
CA ALA A 16 -12.26 -17.59 6.88
C ALA A 16 -11.45 -17.17 5.64
N LEU A 17 -12.13 -16.83 4.54
CA LEU A 17 -11.49 -16.34 3.32
C LEU A 17 -10.80 -14.99 3.54
N VAL A 18 -11.45 -14.06 4.24
CA VAL A 18 -10.83 -12.77 4.61
C VAL A 18 -9.60 -13.01 5.50
N ALA A 19 -9.72 -13.87 6.50
CA ALA A 19 -8.61 -14.23 7.37
C ALA A 19 -7.43 -14.83 6.59
N ALA A 20 -7.71 -15.73 5.65
CA ALA A 20 -6.69 -16.34 4.79
C ALA A 20 -5.99 -15.29 3.91
N GLY A 21 -6.74 -14.33 3.36
CA GLY A 21 -6.18 -13.20 2.61
C GLY A 21 -5.25 -12.32 3.45
N LEU A 22 -5.64 -11.98 4.67
CA LEU A 22 -4.81 -11.21 5.60
C LEU A 22 -3.54 -11.96 6.03
N ILE A 23 -3.67 -13.26 6.32
CA ILE A 23 -2.52 -14.11 6.65
C ILE A 23 -1.56 -14.20 5.46
N ALA A 24 -2.07 -14.49 4.28
CA ALA A 24 -1.26 -14.60 3.07
C ALA A 24 -0.58 -13.27 2.71
N GLY A 25 -1.31 -12.15 2.77
CA GLY A 25 -0.76 -10.81 2.54
C GLY A 25 0.30 -10.45 3.57
N GLY A 26 0.02 -10.64 4.86
CA GLY A 26 0.97 -10.38 5.93
C GLY A 26 2.23 -11.26 5.83
N ALA A 27 2.06 -12.56 5.58
CA ALA A 27 3.17 -13.49 5.37
C ALA A 27 3.98 -13.13 4.11
N GLY A 28 3.32 -12.73 3.02
CA GLY A 28 3.97 -12.28 1.80
C GLY A 28 4.85 -11.05 2.00
N LEU A 29 4.35 -10.04 2.74
CA LEU A 29 5.13 -8.85 3.09
C LEU A 29 6.35 -9.21 3.96
N LEU A 30 6.17 -10.07 4.97
CA LEU A 30 7.27 -10.52 5.81
C LEU A 30 8.30 -11.37 5.05
N TRP A 31 7.84 -12.20 4.12
CA TRP A 31 8.69 -12.96 3.24
C TRP A 31 9.50 -12.06 2.29
N ALA A 32 8.84 -11.11 1.64
CA ALA A 32 9.50 -10.12 0.78
C ALA A 32 10.54 -9.32 1.58
N TYR A 33 10.20 -8.89 2.79
CA TYR A 33 11.13 -8.21 3.69
C TYR A 33 12.35 -9.07 4.03
N GLY A 34 12.18 -10.38 4.22
CA GLY A 34 13.28 -11.29 4.59
C GLY A 34 14.14 -11.76 3.43
N THR A 35 13.62 -11.76 2.19
CA THR A 35 14.28 -12.41 1.04
C THR A 35 14.69 -11.47 -0.09
N GLN A 36 14.04 -10.31 -0.23
CA GLN A 36 14.27 -9.39 -1.35
C GLN A 36 15.09 -8.16 -0.96
N ARG A 37 15.57 -8.09 0.27
CA ARG A 37 16.46 -7.03 0.72
C ARG A 37 17.91 -7.41 0.48
N THR A 38 18.71 -6.41 0.10
CA THR A 38 20.18 -6.50 0.11
C THR A 38 20.71 -6.68 1.53
N ALA A 39 21.97 -7.03 1.69
CA ALA A 39 22.62 -7.14 2.99
C ALA A 39 22.51 -5.84 3.82
N ASP A 40 22.47 -4.70 3.13
CA ASP A 40 22.32 -3.35 3.73
C ASP A 40 20.87 -2.98 4.04
N GLY A 41 19.91 -3.85 3.75
CA GLY A 41 18.51 -3.67 4.09
C GLY A 41 17.67 -2.89 3.09
N TYR A 42 18.13 -2.67 1.87
CA TYR A 42 17.42 -1.97 0.81
C TYR A 42 16.78 -2.92 -0.20
N PHE A 43 15.65 -2.48 -0.75
CA PHE A 43 15.07 -3.04 -1.96
C PHE A 43 15.65 -2.26 -3.13
N THR A 44 16.39 -2.91 -4.02
CA THR A 44 17.10 -2.26 -5.13
C THR A 44 16.38 -2.53 -6.44
N SER A 45 16.23 -1.50 -7.29
CA SER A 45 15.82 -1.67 -8.69
C SER A 45 16.99 -2.21 -9.51
N SER A 46 16.69 -2.73 -10.70
CA SER A 46 17.72 -2.93 -11.74
C SER A 46 18.28 -1.58 -12.18
N ASP A 47 19.51 -1.62 -12.67
CA ASP A 47 20.13 -0.47 -13.31
C ASP A 47 19.38 -0.12 -14.60
N VAL A 48 19.21 1.17 -14.86
CA VAL A 48 18.50 1.71 -16.03
C VAL A 48 19.40 2.72 -16.71
N GLU A 49 19.59 2.56 -18.01
CA GLU A 49 20.29 3.53 -18.84
C GLU A 49 19.35 4.71 -19.12
N LEU A 50 19.81 5.92 -18.81
CA LEU A 50 19.12 7.18 -19.02
C LEU A 50 19.99 8.11 -19.85
N SER A 51 19.40 8.79 -20.84
CA SER A 51 20.13 9.76 -21.65
C SER A 51 19.26 10.93 -22.06
N THR A 52 19.90 12.08 -22.30
CA THR A 52 19.27 13.29 -22.81
C THR A 52 20.25 14.11 -23.62
N ASP A 53 19.78 14.75 -24.68
CA ASP A 53 20.53 15.79 -25.40
C ASP A 53 20.42 17.17 -24.70
N GLY A 54 19.52 17.29 -23.72
CA GLY A 54 19.33 18.48 -22.90
C GLY A 54 20.37 18.63 -21.77
N TYR A 55 20.09 19.56 -20.87
CA TYR A 55 21.00 19.87 -19.75
C TYR A 55 20.76 18.99 -18.52
N ALA A 56 19.55 18.43 -18.36
CA ALA A 56 19.22 17.63 -17.20
C ALA A 56 18.19 16.53 -17.50
N LEU A 57 18.34 15.42 -16.80
CA LEU A 57 17.31 14.41 -16.58
C LEU A 57 16.59 14.74 -15.28
N VAL A 58 15.28 14.82 -15.33
CA VAL A 58 14.45 15.22 -14.19
C VAL A 58 13.40 14.15 -13.94
N SER A 59 13.19 13.76 -12.70
CA SER A 59 12.05 12.91 -12.35
C SER A 59 10.76 13.73 -12.47
N GLY A 60 9.63 13.05 -12.68
CA GLY A 60 8.34 13.68 -12.39
C GLY A 60 8.27 14.12 -10.93
N GLU A 61 7.36 15.03 -10.62
CA GLU A 61 7.09 15.48 -9.27
C GLU A 61 6.70 14.31 -8.37
N ILE A 62 7.40 14.15 -7.26
CA ILE A 62 7.16 13.12 -6.25
C ILE A 62 6.41 13.77 -5.10
N ASP A 63 5.07 13.63 -5.08
CA ASP A 63 4.24 14.09 -3.97
C ASP A 63 4.22 13.05 -2.84
N LEU A 64 4.91 13.36 -1.74
CA LEU A 64 4.96 12.54 -0.53
C LEU A 64 3.91 12.96 0.51
N GLY A 65 2.89 13.72 0.06
CA GLY A 65 1.77 14.17 0.88
C GLY A 65 2.11 15.35 1.77
N SER A 66 1.16 16.25 1.92
CA SER A 66 1.27 17.46 2.74
C SER A 66 0.69 17.30 4.16
N ARG A 67 0.15 16.12 4.50
CA ARG A 67 -0.47 15.87 5.82
C ARG A 67 0.18 14.68 6.49
N PRO A 68 0.71 14.88 7.73
CA PRO A 68 0.99 13.74 8.59
C PRO A 68 -0.32 12.99 8.77
N SER A 69 -0.40 11.74 8.35
CA SER A 69 -1.46 10.91 8.88
C SER A 69 -1.10 10.67 10.34
N ASP A 70 -1.94 11.16 11.27
CA ASP A 70 -1.82 10.93 12.72
C ASP A 70 -1.68 9.45 13.09
N TRP A 71 -1.71 8.58 12.10
CA TRP A 71 -1.65 7.12 12.20
C TRP A 71 -0.24 6.54 12.02
N PHE A 72 0.71 7.30 11.46
CA PHE A 72 2.11 6.87 11.32
C PHE A 72 2.97 7.60 12.36
N PRO A 73 3.59 6.88 13.29
CA PRO A 73 4.31 7.47 14.41
C PRO A 73 5.67 8.09 14.05
N THR A 74 6.10 8.03 12.79
CA THR A 74 7.41 8.55 12.37
C THR A 74 7.25 9.44 11.14
N GLY A 75 7.77 10.66 11.22
CA GLY A 75 7.79 11.62 10.12
C GLY A 75 8.66 11.21 8.91
N GLN A 76 9.32 10.05 8.96
CA GLN A 76 10.14 9.48 7.89
C GLN A 76 9.37 8.35 7.20
N LEU A 77 9.10 8.53 5.91
CA LEU A 77 8.34 7.56 5.13
C LEU A 77 9.21 6.40 4.64
N ALA A 78 10.40 6.70 4.17
CA ALA A 78 11.38 5.74 3.65
C ALA A 78 12.76 6.41 3.56
N THR A 79 13.81 5.61 3.49
CA THR A 79 15.13 6.07 3.06
C THR A 79 15.34 5.64 1.61
N ILE A 80 15.62 6.60 0.75
CA ILE A 80 15.86 6.39 -0.67
C ILE A 80 17.37 6.56 -0.92
N ARG A 81 17.98 5.62 -1.62
CA ARG A 81 19.34 5.70 -2.10
C ARG A 81 19.30 5.69 -3.62
N LEU A 82 19.95 6.68 -4.23
CA LEU A 82 20.12 6.74 -5.66
C LEU A 82 21.61 6.57 -5.96
N ASN A 83 21.91 5.71 -6.92
CA ASN A 83 23.23 5.53 -7.48
C ASN A 83 23.19 5.93 -8.95
N VAL A 84 24.09 6.81 -9.36
CA VAL A 84 24.18 7.34 -10.73
C VAL A 84 25.62 7.28 -11.17
N GLU A 85 25.87 6.67 -12.32
CA GLU A 85 27.19 6.55 -12.90
C GLU A 85 27.18 7.07 -14.33
N SER A 86 28.13 7.98 -14.66
CA SER A 86 28.29 8.45 -16.04
C SER A 86 28.85 7.34 -16.93
N THR A 87 28.27 7.16 -18.11
CA THR A 87 28.79 6.23 -19.13
C THR A 87 29.92 6.82 -19.95
N GLU A 88 30.17 8.14 -19.86
CA GLU A 88 31.15 8.89 -20.67
C GLU A 88 32.35 9.43 -19.86
N GLU A 89 32.59 8.92 -18.63
CA GLU A 89 33.64 9.36 -17.71
C GLU A 89 33.57 10.86 -17.31
N GLU A 90 32.45 11.52 -17.55
CA GLU A 90 32.22 12.91 -17.16
C GLU A 90 31.78 12.99 -15.69
N SER A 91 32.01 14.18 -15.10
CA SER A 91 31.55 14.42 -13.73
C SER A 91 30.05 14.69 -13.71
N VAL A 92 29.29 13.87 -12.97
CA VAL A 92 27.85 13.96 -12.85
C VAL A 92 27.47 14.57 -11.50
N PHE A 93 26.47 15.41 -11.54
CA PHE A 93 25.73 15.89 -10.37
C PHE A 93 24.41 15.13 -10.24
N VAL A 94 24.09 14.68 -9.04
CA VAL A 94 22.78 14.16 -8.68
C VAL A 94 22.27 14.90 -7.44
N GLY A 95 21.02 15.36 -7.47
CA GLY A 95 20.43 16.11 -6.35
C GLY A 95 18.94 15.86 -6.21
N ILE A 96 18.44 16.01 -4.99
CA ILE A 96 17.00 16.02 -4.67
C ILE A 96 16.67 17.37 -4.06
N GLY A 97 15.68 18.05 -4.60
CA GLY A 97 15.26 19.36 -4.13
C GLY A 97 13.73 19.50 -4.15
N PRO A 98 13.20 20.53 -3.47
CA PRO A 98 11.78 20.88 -3.57
C PRO A 98 11.41 21.17 -5.02
N ALA A 99 10.29 20.60 -5.49
CA ALA A 99 9.88 20.67 -6.90
C ALA A 99 9.85 22.13 -7.44
N HIS A 100 9.27 23.05 -6.67
CA HIS A 100 9.17 24.45 -7.07
C HIS A 100 10.53 25.17 -7.23
N GLU A 101 11.55 24.80 -6.43
CA GLU A 101 12.90 25.37 -6.55
C GLU A 101 13.63 24.79 -7.75
N VAL A 102 13.45 23.49 -8.01
CA VAL A 102 14.01 22.81 -9.18
C VAL A 102 13.40 23.36 -10.46
N ASP A 103 12.07 23.56 -10.50
CA ASP A 103 11.37 24.15 -11.63
C ASP A 103 11.87 25.57 -11.92
N ALA A 104 12.08 26.37 -10.88
CA ALA A 104 12.64 27.71 -11.04
C ALA A 104 14.11 27.69 -11.52
N PHE A 105 14.89 26.72 -11.06
CA PHE A 105 16.29 26.56 -11.46
C PHE A 105 16.45 26.14 -12.93
N LEU A 106 15.54 25.30 -13.44
CA LEU A 106 15.59 24.74 -14.79
C LEU A 106 14.59 25.40 -15.76
N ALA A 107 13.94 26.50 -15.37
CA ALA A 107 12.80 27.08 -16.08
C ALA A 107 13.04 27.36 -17.57
N ASP A 108 14.26 27.77 -17.94
CA ASP A 108 14.63 28.15 -19.30
C ASP A 108 15.58 27.13 -19.97
N ALA A 109 15.87 26.00 -19.33
CA ALA A 109 16.78 24.99 -19.81
C ALA A 109 16.06 23.87 -20.55
N ALA A 110 16.68 23.32 -21.60
CA ALA A 110 16.20 22.10 -22.23
C ALA A 110 16.41 20.90 -21.31
N ILE A 111 15.36 20.17 -20.97
CA ILE A 111 15.41 19.03 -20.05
C ILE A 111 14.60 17.85 -20.57
N SER A 112 14.93 16.65 -20.14
CA SER A 112 14.14 15.44 -20.35
C SER A 112 13.55 14.97 -19.04
N GLU A 113 12.22 15.04 -18.91
CA GLU A 113 11.52 14.53 -17.75
C GLU A 113 11.18 13.05 -17.94
N VAL A 114 11.60 12.23 -16.99
CA VAL A 114 11.29 10.80 -16.96
C VAL A 114 9.84 10.62 -16.50
N THR A 115 8.94 10.30 -17.42
CA THR A 115 7.50 10.15 -17.13
C THR A 115 7.10 8.71 -16.79
N ARG A 116 7.90 7.74 -17.23
CA ARG A 116 7.65 6.33 -16.94
C ARG A 116 8.96 5.53 -16.98
N LEU A 117 9.10 4.69 -15.98
CA LEU A 117 10.08 3.61 -15.95
C LEU A 117 9.33 2.29 -16.14
N GLY A 118 9.61 1.57 -17.23
CA GLY A 118 9.01 0.25 -17.47
C GLY A 118 9.57 -0.82 -16.54
N PRO A 119 8.89 -1.98 -16.44
CA PRO A 119 9.35 -3.09 -15.60
C PRO A 119 10.63 -3.77 -16.11
N ASN A 120 10.99 -3.52 -17.37
CA ASN A 120 12.21 -4.03 -18.00
C ASN A 120 13.21 -2.87 -18.15
N ALA A 121 14.48 -3.13 -17.84
CA ALA A 121 15.56 -2.21 -18.12
C ALA A 121 15.53 -1.82 -19.61
N GLY A 122 15.35 -0.52 -19.92
CA GLY A 122 15.29 0.01 -21.28
C GLY A 122 13.93 0.55 -21.75
N GLU A 123 12.86 0.35 -21.01
CA GLU A 123 11.58 1.00 -21.31
C GLU A 123 11.44 2.31 -20.50
N VAL A 124 12.09 3.38 -20.96
CA VAL A 124 11.97 4.70 -20.35
C VAL A 124 11.19 5.60 -21.29
N ALA A 125 10.18 6.29 -20.77
CA ALA A 125 9.46 7.31 -21.52
C ALA A 125 9.84 8.69 -20.98
N TYR A 126 10.19 9.58 -21.90
CA TYR A 126 10.57 10.95 -21.61
C TYR A 126 9.52 11.93 -22.11
N ARG A 127 9.44 13.05 -21.42
CA ARG A 127 8.79 14.28 -21.91
C ARG A 127 9.89 15.31 -22.08
N GLU A 128 10.16 15.67 -23.34
CA GLU A 128 11.12 16.72 -23.65
C GLU A 128 10.51 18.08 -23.37
N VAL A 129 11.26 18.91 -22.66
CA VAL A 129 10.94 20.31 -22.43
C VAL A 129 12.01 21.16 -23.13
N GLU A 130 11.58 21.98 -24.09
CA GLU A 130 12.48 22.84 -24.82
C GLU A 130 12.95 24.02 -23.97
N GLY A 131 14.17 24.47 -24.17
CA GLY A 131 14.74 25.64 -23.52
C GLY A 131 16.04 26.07 -24.21
N ASP A 132 16.34 27.35 -24.17
CA ASP A 132 17.48 27.94 -24.87
C ASP A 132 18.60 28.37 -23.93
N ALA A 133 18.39 28.31 -22.60
CA ALA A 133 19.34 28.78 -21.63
C ALA A 133 20.15 27.62 -21.01
N SER A 134 21.45 27.84 -20.83
CA SER A 134 22.25 26.96 -20.00
C SER A 134 21.98 27.27 -18.52
N PRO A 135 21.63 26.26 -17.72
CA PRO A 135 21.40 26.47 -16.29
C PRO A 135 22.72 26.86 -15.57
N ALA A 136 22.59 27.40 -14.39
CA ALA A 136 23.75 27.65 -13.54
C ALA A 136 24.35 26.30 -13.04
N GLN A 137 25.60 26.32 -12.53
CA GLN A 137 26.18 25.12 -11.94
C GLN A 137 25.31 24.60 -10.77
N PRO A 138 24.95 23.33 -10.77
CA PRO A 138 24.03 22.78 -9.78
C PRO A 138 24.58 22.81 -8.36
N SER A 139 25.87 22.57 -8.20
CA SER A 139 26.54 22.58 -6.88
C SER A 139 26.59 23.95 -6.19
N ARG A 140 26.30 25.02 -6.93
CA ARG A 140 26.22 26.38 -6.36
C ARG A 140 24.83 26.70 -5.80
N GLN A 141 23.83 25.85 -6.06
CA GLN A 141 22.48 26.00 -5.52
C GLN A 141 22.44 25.50 -4.07
N THR A 142 21.64 26.16 -3.24
CA THR A 142 21.56 25.88 -1.81
C THR A 142 20.26 25.22 -1.38
N PHE A 143 19.34 24.98 -2.31
CA PHE A 143 18.02 24.39 -2.04
C PHE A 143 18.03 22.86 -2.04
N TRP A 144 19.11 22.21 -2.44
CA TRP A 144 19.19 20.75 -2.45
C TRP A 144 19.07 20.18 -1.04
N ALA A 145 18.12 19.28 -0.81
CA ALA A 145 18.02 18.53 0.44
C ALA A 145 19.19 17.56 0.60
N VAL A 146 19.60 16.95 -0.52
CA VAL A 146 20.79 16.11 -0.63
C VAL A 146 21.34 16.21 -2.04
N SER A 147 22.66 16.21 -2.19
CA SER A 147 23.32 16.18 -3.49
C SER A 147 24.70 15.55 -3.40
N ALA A 148 25.17 15.04 -4.54
CA ALA A 148 26.55 14.59 -4.74
C ALA A 148 27.01 14.97 -6.15
N GLU A 149 28.28 15.22 -6.31
CA GLU A 149 28.90 15.49 -7.60
C GLU A 149 30.30 14.90 -7.69
N GLY A 150 30.73 14.53 -8.88
CA GLY A 150 32.09 14.04 -9.13
C GLY A 150 32.17 13.09 -10.32
N PRO A 151 33.37 12.62 -10.64
CA PRO A 151 33.61 11.60 -11.64
C PRO A 151 33.18 10.22 -11.14
N GLY A 152 32.77 9.34 -12.06
CA GLY A 152 32.36 7.97 -11.75
C GLY A 152 31.00 7.90 -11.04
N SER A 153 30.86 6.90 -10.18
CA SER A 153 29.57 6.64 -9.50
C SER A 153 29.32 7.63 -8.37
N GLN A 154 28.15 8.26 -8.39
CA GLN A 154 27.67 9.16 -7.35
C GLN A 154 26.51 8.52 -6.62
N THR A 155 26.58 8.50 -5.29
CA THR A 155 25.52 7.94 -4.46
C THR A 155 24.99 8.98 -3.49
N ILE A 156 23.69 9.21 -3.49
CA ILE A 156 22.99 9.99 -2.49
C ILE A 156 22.06 9.10 -1.66
N THR A 157 21.92 9.46 -0.40
CA THR A 157 20.97 8.82 0.51
C THR A 157 20.09 9.89 1.12
N TRP A 158 18.79 9.79 0.93
CA TRP A 158 17.81 10.76 1.36
C TRP A 158 16.74 10.12 2.24
N GLU A 159 16.51 10.73 3.38
CA GLU A 159 15.38 10.41 4.25
C GLU A 159 14.15 11.12 3.69
N ALA A 160 13.21 10.37 3.11
CA ALA A 160 12.06 10.91 2.43
C ALA A 160 11.16 11.67 3.41
N GLU A 161 11.07 12.98 3.21
CA GLU A 161 10.25 13.90 3.98
C GLU A 161 8.97 14.24 3.20
N GLN A 162 7.97 14.74 3.91
CA GLN A 162 6.73 15.22 3.30
C GLN A 162 6.98 16.45 2.43
N GLY A 163 6.26 16.55 1.32
CA GLY A 163 6.40 17.64 0.38
C GLY A 163 6.42 17.16 -1.06
N GLU A 164 6.64 18.10 -1.96
CA GLU A 164 6.80 17.89 -3.39
C GLU A 164 8.27 17.95 -3.75
N TRP A 165 8.81 16.86 -4.25
CA TRP A 165 10.23 16.65 -4.46
C TRP A 165 10.54 16.27 -5.90
N THR A 166 11.70 16.66 -6.39
CA THR A 166 12.18 16.32 -7.73
C THR A 166 13.65 15.89 -7.66
N VAL A 167 13.95 14.81 -8.38
CA VAL A 167 15.32 14.34 -8.59
C VAL A 167 15.88 14.96 -9.85
N VAL A 168 17.10 15.46 -9.80
CA VAL A 168 17.81 16.02 -10.94
C VAL A 168 19.15 15.31 -11.12
N ILE A 169 19.44 14.91 -12.35
CA ILE A 169 20.74 14.39 -12.77
C ILE A 169 21.21 15.24 -13.94
N MET A 170 22.44 15.77 -13.85
CA MET A 170 22.99 16.62 -14.88
C MET A 170 24.53 16.60 -14.82
N ASN A 171 25.18 17.14 -15.85
CA ASN A 171 26.62 17.33 -15.79
C ASN A 171 27.00 18.37 -14.73
N SER A 172 28.11 18.12 -13.98
CA SER A 172 28.53 19.00 -12.88
C SER A 172 28.91 20.41 -13.36
N ASP A 173 29.32 20.54 -14.61
CA ASP A 173 29.67 21.82 -15.26
C ASP A 173 28.49 22.49 -15.97
N ALA A 174 27.29 21.89 -15.88
CA ALA A 174 26.07 22.35 -16.53
C ALA A 174 26.13 22.35 -18.07
N THR A 175 26.87 21.44 -18.68
CA THR A 175 26.88 21.21 -20.13
C THR A 175 25.71 20.32 -20.54
N ALA A 176 25.25 20.47 -21.79
CA ALA A 176 24.21 19.65 -22.38
C ALA A 176 24.79 18.31 -22.86
N GLY A 177 23.90 17.32 -22.98
CA GLY A 177 24.26 15.95 -23.34
C GLY A 177 24.67 15.16 -22.10
N LEU A 178 23.87 14.17 -21.71
CA LEU A 178 24.10 13.34 -20.54
C LEU A 178 23.69 11.90 -20.84
N ALA A 179 24.58 10.96 -20.51
CA ALA A 179 24.30 9.54 -20.56
C ALA A 179 24.78 8.90 -19.25
N VAL A 180 23.84 8.27 -18.53
CA VAL A 180 24.09 7.71 -17.20
C VAL A 180 23.41 6.35 -17.04
N GLU A 181 23.99 5.52 -16.18
CA GLU A 181 23.34 4.35 -15.61
C GLU A 181 22.89 4.71 -14.20
N ALA A 182 21.59 4.52 -13.92
CA ALA A 182 20.99 4.90 -12.65
C ALA A 182 20.26 3.73 -12.01
N SER A 183 20.40 3.57 -10.71
CA SER A 183 19.62 2.63 -9.90
C SER A 183 19.11 3.30 -8.64
N ALA A 184 17.93 2.87 -8.22
CA ALA A 184 17.29 3.33 -7.01
C ALA A 184 17.15 2.20 -6.01
N ALA A 185 17.36 2.50 -4.76
CA ALA A 185 17.11 1.56 -3.67
C ALA A 185 16.29 2.27 -2.59
N ALA A 186 15.34 1.57 -2.03
CA ALA A 186 14.51 2.08 -0.95
C ALA A 186 14.52 1.14 0.25
N SER A 187 14.57 1.70 1.43
CA SER A 187 14.34 0.96 2.67
C SER A 187 13.18 1.58 3.43
N THR A 188 12.34 0.74 4.03
CA THR A 188 11.26 1.18 4.90
C THR A 188 11.13 0.21 6.07
N GLU A 189 10.99 0.76 7.26
CA GLU A 189 10.74 -0.04 8.46
C GLU A 189 9.26 -0.41 8.61
N LEU A 190 8.38 0.14 7.76
CA LEU A 190 6.93 -0.04 7.84
C LEU A 190 6.46 -1.44 7.42
N LEU A 191 7.23 -2.16 6.60
CA LEU A 191 6.82 -3.49 6.10
C LEU A 191 6.66 -4.52 7.21
N VAL A 192 7.51 -4.47 8.24
CA VAL A 192 7.43 -5.42 9.37
C VAL A 192 6.20 -5.19 10.24
N PRO A 193 5.93 -3.96 10.75
CA PRO A 193 4.72 -3.74 11.55
C PRO A 193 3.43 -3.92 10.75
N ILE A 194 3.40 -3.53 9.48
CA ILE A 194 2.22 -3.74 8.62
C ILE A 194 2.03 -5.23 8.33
N GLY A 195 3.05 -5.92 7.85
CA GLY A 195 2.99 -7.35 7.55
C GLY A 195 2.68 -8.19 8.78
N GLY A 196 3.36 -7.90 9.90
CA GLY A 196 3.13 -8.54 11.19
C GLY A 196 1.73 -8.28 11.73
N GLY A 197 1.25 -7.04 11.66
CA GLY A 197 -0.10 -6.64 12.06
C GLY A 197 -1.18 -7.37 11.27
N LEU A 198 -1.07 -7.38 9.94
CA LEU A 198 -2.00 -8.12 9.07
C LEU A 198 -2.02 -9.60 9.37
N PHE A 199 -0.83 -10.20 9.57
CA PHE A 199 -0.69 -11.62 9.88
C PHE A 199 -1.36 -11.98 11.21
N VAL A 200 -1.09 -11.21 12.27
CA VAL A 200 -1.68 -11.44 13.61
C VAL A 200 -3.19 -11.23 13.59
N VAL A 201 -3.68 -10.16 12.96
CA VAL A 201 -5.11 -9.89 12.82
C VAL A 201 -5.78 -11.02 12.03
N GLY A 202 -5.16 -11.47 10.94
CA GLY A 202 -5.64 -12.61 10.16
C GLY A 202 -5.76 -13.89 10.99
N LEU A 203 -4.76 -14.23 11.80
CA LEU A 203 -4.79 -15.38 12.72
C LEU A 203 -5.93 -15.26 13.74
N PHE A 204 -6.13 -14.07 14.30
CA PHE A 204 -7.19 -13.82 15.27
C PHE A 204 -8.59 -14.02 14.65
N ILE A 205 -8.80 -13.47 13.44
CA ILE A 205 -10.05 -13.65 12.69
C ILE A 205 -10.25 -15.12 12.30
N ALA A 206 -9.20 -15.83 11.91
CA ALA A 206 -9.27 -17.26 11.61
C ALA A 206 -9.68 -18.09 12.82
N ALA A 207 -9.13 -17.79 14.00
CA ALA A 207 -9.49 -18.46 15.26
C ALA A 207 -10.96 -18.24 15.62
N ILE A 208 -11.47 -17.01 15.47
CA ILE A 208 -12.89 -16.70 15.68
C ILE A 208 -13.75 -17.46 14.68
N SER A 209 -13.38 -17.48 13.39
CA SER A 209 -14.12 -18.21 12.35
C SER A 209 -14.16 -19.70 12.66
N ALA A 210 -13.04 -20.30 13.04
CA ALA A 210 -12.97 -21.71 13.43
C ALA A 210 -13.86 -22.01 14.64
N LEU A 211 -13.85 -21.14 15.66
CA LEU A 211 -14.71 -21.29 16.84
C LEU A 211 -16.19 -21.24 16.47
N LEU A 212 -16.60 -20.29 15.63
CA LEU A 212 -17.96 -20.17 15.15
C LEU A 212 -18.41 -21.43 14.39
N LEU A 213 -17.56 -21.93 13.49
CA LEU A 213 -17.83 -23.15 12.73
C LEU A 213 -17.97 -24.37 13.65
N VAL A 214 -17.08 -24.52 14.63
CA VAL A 214 -17.13 -25.61 15.62
C VAL A 214 -18.43 -25.54 16.44
N VAL A 215 -18.82 -24.36 16.90
CA VAL A 215 -20.06 -24.18 17.68
C VAL A 215 -21.30 -24.51 16.84
N VAL A 216 -21.32 -24.12 15.56
CA VAL A 216 -22.44 -24.44 14.64
C VAL A 216 -22.50 -25.93 14.32
N LEU A 217 -21.35 -26.57 14.10
CA LEU A 217 -21.29 -28.01 13.76
C LEU A 217 -21.57 -28.91 14.98
N ARG A 218 -21.20 -28.47 16.20
CA ARG A 218 -21.40 -29.24 17.44
C ARG A 218 -22.74 -29.06 18.12
N ARG A 219 -23.62 -28.14 17.66
CA ARG A 219 -24.97 -28.04 18.20
C ARG A 219 -25.71 -29.34 17.87
N PRO A 220 -26.08 -30.17 18.87
CA PRO A 220 -26.88 -31.38 18.66
C PRO A 220 -28.14 -30.95 17.95
N ALA A 221 -28.64 -31.80 17.04
CA ALA A 221 -30.01 -31.65 16.54
C ALA A 221 -30.93 -31.73 17.77
N GLU A 222 -31.71 -30.67 18.01
CA GLU A 222 -32.74 -30.71 19.05
C GLU A 222 -33.55 -31.97 18.80
N PRO A 223 -33.72 -32.85 19.81
CA PRO A 223 -34.56 -34.01 19.67
C PRO A 223 -35.95 -33.45 19.33
N ALA A 224 -36.48 -33.89 18.20
CA ALA A 224 -37.84 -33.57 17.82
C ALA A 224 -38.74 -34.00 18.99
N THR A 225 -39.26 -33.05 19.76
CA THR A 225 -40.25 -33.31 20.78
C THR A 225 -41.40 -34.01 20.09
N PRO A 226 -41.77 -35.23 20.52
CA PRO A 226 -42.92 -35.88 19.95
C PRO A 226 -44.11 -34.95 20.17
N ARG A 227 -44.75 -34.50 19.07
CA ARG A 227 -46.03 -33.83 19.15
C ARG A 227 -46.99 -34.85 19.76
N MET A 228 -47.19 -34.74 21.06
CA MET A 228 -48.34 -35.39 21.66
C MET A 228 -49.58 -34.81 21.01
N ALA A 229 -50.20 -35.59 20.15
CA ALA A 229 -51.52 -35.30 19.66
C ALA A 229 -52.41 -35.19 20.88
N ALA A 230 -52.81 -33.99 21.25
CA ALA A 230 -53.86 -33.76 22.26
C ALA A 230 -55.15 -34.26 21.66
N ALA A 231 -55.45 -35.49 22.01
CA ALA A 231 -56.82 -36.00 21.88
C ALA A 231 -57.69 -35.33 22.94
N GLY A 232 -58.69 -34.59 22.55
CA GLY A 232 -59.69 -34.10 23.50
C GLY A 232 -60.37 -32.85 22.99
N GLY A 233 -61.54 -33.04 22.39
CA GLY A 233 -62.45 -32.05 21.89
C GLY A 233 -62.81 -30.98 22.89
N PHE A 234 -63.25 -29.86 22.33
CA PHE A 234 -64.39 -29.03 22.78
C PHE A 234 -64.60 -27.91 21.75
N GLY A 235 -65.79 -27.87 21.16
CA GLY A 235 -66.56 -26.72 20.74
C GLY A 235 -66.01 -25.78 19.62
N PRO A 236 -66.89 -25.28 18.79
CA PRO A 236 -66.53 -24.54 17.59
C PRO A 236 -66.27 -23.05 17.89
N TYR A 237 -65.03 -22.71 18.10
CA TYR A 237 -64.56 -21.32 17.96
C TYR A 237 -63.47 -21.26 16.87
N PRO A 238 -63.69 -20.44 15.85
CA PRO A 238 -62.90 -20.52 14.64
C PRO A 238 -61.59 -19.75 14.68
N VAL A 239 -61.12 -19.26 15.83
CA VAL A 239 -59.83 -18.58 15.92
C VAL A 239 -59.11 -19.00 17.19
N ARG A 240 -58.05 -19.79 17.07
CA ARG A 240 -57.08 -20.07 18.13
C ARG A 240 -55.80 -19.31 17.79
N LEU A 241 -55.53 -18.25 18.53
CA LEU A 241 -54.21 -17.59 18.54
C LEU A 241 -53.34 -18.34 19.55
N GLU A 242 -52.48 -19.22 19.09
CA GLU A 242 -51.38 -19.76 19.89
C GLU A 242 -50.16 -18.85 19.68
N ALA A 243 -49.93 -17.95 20.62
CA ALA A 243 -48.72 -17.20 20.69
C ALA A 243 -47.75 -17.96 21.60
N ASP A 244 -46.78 -18.66 21.01
CA ASP A 244 -45.65 -19.22 21.73
C ASP A 244 -44.65 -18.09 21.96
N LEU A 245 -44.58 -17.60 23.19
CA LEU A 245 -43.50 -16.68 23.60
C LEU A 245 -42.27 -17.53 23.81
N ASP A 246 -41.36 -17.44 22.84
CA ASP A 246 -40.02 -18.01 22.96
C ASP A 246 -39.27 -17.29 24.12
N SER A 247 -39.23 -17.91 25.30
CA SER A 247 -38.63 -17.39 26.53
C SER A 247 -37.09 -17.38 26.49
N GLY A 248 -36.51 -17.59 25.32
CA GLY A 248 -35.07 -17.73 25.10
C GLY A 248 -34.39 -16.58 24.39
N LEU A 249 -34.97 -15.38 24.30
CA LEU A 249 -34.25 -14.23 23.79
C LEU A 249 -33.10 -13.83 24.74
N SER A 250 -31.93 -14.36 24.49
CA SER A 250 -30.73 -14.05 25.29
C SER A 250 -30.45 -12.56 25.19
N ARG A 251 -30.27 -11.90 26.35
CA ARG A 251 -29.88 -10.49 26.48
C ARG A 251 -28.56 -10.15 25.79
N TRP A 252 -27.83 -11.15 25.30
CA TRP A 252 -26.57 -11.04 24.60
C TRP A 252 -26.71 -10.94 23.07
N LEU A 253 -27.90 -11.12 22.51
CA LEU A 253 -28.11 -11.09 21.05
C LEU A 253 -27.82 -9.71 20.43
N TRP A 254 -27.95 -8.63 21.17
CA TRP A 254 -27.59 -7.29 20.69
C TRP A 254 -26.06 -7.13 20.56
N LEU A 255 -25.28 -7.72 21.48
CA LEU A 255 -23.82 -7.74 21.41
C LEU A 255 -23.33 -8.56 20.22
N VAL A 256 -24.00 -9.68 19.93
CA VAL A 256 -23.73 -10.50 18.74
C VAL A 256 -24.05 -9.74 17.45
N LYS A 257 -25.10 -8.93 17.44
CA LYS A 257 -25.43 -8.06 16.28
C LYS A 257 -24.37 -7.01 16.05
N TRP A 258 -23.83 -6.40 17.10
CA TRP A 258 -22.73 -5.45 17.01
C TRP A 258 -21.44 -6.11 16.48
N PHE A 259 -21.13 -7.29 16.95
CA PHE A 259 -19.98 -8.06 16.51
C PHE A 259 -20.11 -8.52 15.04
N LEU A 260 -21.32 -8.85 14.60
CA LEU A 260 -21.64 -9.18 13.20
C LEU A 260 -21.60 -7.94 12.27
N ALA A 261 -21.68 -6.73 12.81
CA ALA A 261 -21.53 -5.50 12.03
C ALA A 261 -20.06 -5.20 11.67
N ILE A 262 -19.09 -5.66 12.48
CA ILE A 262 -17.66 -5.43 12.26
C ILE A 262 -17.20 -5.93 10.89
N PRO A 263 -17.46 -7.17 10.44
CA PRO A 263 -17.05 -7.62 9.11
C PRO A 263 -17.73 -6.84 7.98
N HIS A 264 -18.96 -6.34 8.21
CA HIS A 264 -19.63 -5.50 7.23
C HIS A 264 -18.91 -4.15 7.05
N PHE A 265 -18.45 -3.54 8.15
CA PHE A 265 -17.65 -2.30 8.09
C PHE A 265 -16.26 -2.52 7.47
N ILE A 266 -15.65 -3.68 7.69
CA ILE A 266 -14.38 -4.04 7.05
C ILE A 266 -14.56 -4.17 5.53
N ILE A 267 -15.61 -4.86 5.08
CA ILE A 267 -15.92 -5.01 3.65
C ILE A 267 -16.22 -3.65 3.02
N LEU A 268 -17.00 -2.81 3.70
CA LEU A 268 -17.27 -1.44 3.27
C LEU A 268 -15.97 -0.61 3.18
N GLY A 269 -15.09 -0.73 4.15
CA GLY A 269 -13.78 -0.07 4.15
C GLY A 269 -12.92 -0.49 2.96
N VAL A 270 -12.83 -1.79 2.67
CA VAL A 270 -12.11 -2.32 1.51
C VAL A 270 -12.72 -1.82 0.20
N LEU A 271 -14.07 -1.81 0.09
CA LEU A 271 -14.77 -1.28 -1.09
C LEU A 271 -14.53 0.23 -1.27
N TRP A 272 -14.48 1.00 -0.19
CA TRP A 272 -14.16 2.42 -0.22
C TRP A 272 -12.72 2.68 -0.67
N ILE A 273 -11.76 1.88 -0.18
CA ILE A 273 -10.36 1.95 -0.62
C ILE A 273 -10.25 1.59 -2.11
N ALA A 274 -10.92 0.51 -2.55
CA ALA A 274 -10.94 0.13 -3.95
C ALA A 274 -11.59 1.21 -4.83
N LEU A 275 -12.67 1.83 -4.36
CA LEU A 275 -13.32 2.94 -5.07
C LEU A 275 -12.41 4.17 -5.16
N ALA A 276 -11.75 4.52 -4.06
CA ALA A 276 -10.80 5.63 -4.04
C ALA A 276 -9.62 5.40 -5.00
N LEU A 277 -9.08 4.18 -5.05
CA LEU A 277 -8.03 3.81 -6.01
C LEU A 277 -8.52 3.86 -7.47
N LEU A 278 -9.76 3.44 -7.73
CA LEU A 278 -10.36 3.49 -9.06
C LEU A 278 -10.71 4.92 -9.53
N THR A 279 -10.87 5.86 -8.59
CA THR A 279 -11.15 7.27 -8.92
C THR A 279 -9.87 8.11 -9.05
N LEU A 280 -8.72 7.55 -8.67
CA LEU A 280 -7.39 8.18 -8.80
C LEU A 280 -6.65 7.75 -10.07
N ILE A 281 -7.17 6.75 -10.81
CA ILE A 281 -6.70 6.30 -12.13
C ILE A 281 -7.56 6.97 -13.23
#